data_400a63320176b812d8b2b7a1aa79afc8
#
_entry.id   400a63320176b812d8b2b7a1aa79afc8
#
_cell.length_a   1.000
_cell.length_b   1.000
_cell.length_c   1.000
_cell.angle_alpha   90.00
_cell.angle_beta   90.00
_cell.angle_gamma   90.00
#
_symmetry.space_group_name_H-M   'P 1'
#
loop_
_entity.id
_entity.type
_entity.pdbx_description
1 polymer ?
#
loop_
_entity_poly.entity_id
_entity_poly.type
_entity_poly.pdbx_seq_one_letter_code
_entity_poly.pdbx_strand_id
1 'polypeptide(L)'
;MLQLLIGKPREQGDGQYIRFFGEETAFLIAEQLPLETSEAGWMQKNLFTLGDASIQVLKVETPGGIEYTLEHNAEATDKWKLSDQQAVEQLNISLVEQMARALRSLKFDALKSVKTPPEEVGRNEVFQVTATASDGRSLKISIGATEVAEQHWISLALVSNGDNQTMNQEIELLNQQTEPWIFAISAYSIQALLKDRSALLEQK
;
A
#
# COMPACT_ATOMS: atom_id res chain seq x y z
N MET A 1 -19.99 11.48 -29.73
CA MET A 1 -19.57 11.35 -28.32
C MET A 1 -20.43 12.30 -27.52
N LEU A 2 -21.18 11.83 -26.53
CA LEU A 2 -22.01 12.66 -25.67
C LEU A 2 -21.11 13.28 -24.59
N GLN A 3 -21.11 14.62 -24.47
CA GLN A 3 -20.41 15.32 -23.40
C GLN A 3 -21.43 16.02 -22.51
N LEU A 4 -21.38 15.75 -21.22
CA LEU A 4 -22.30 16.26 -20.22
C LEU A 4 -21.54 17.14 -19.21
N LEU A 5 -22.01 18.34 -18.99
CA LEU A 5 -21.55 19.21 -17.92
C LEU A 5 -22.45 19.01 -16.72
N ILE A 6 -21.86 18.69 -15.57
CA ILE A 6 -22.56 18.44 -14.34
C ILE A 6 -22.40 19.65 -13.44
N GLY A 7 -23.53 20.24 -13.09
CA GLY A 7 -23.61 21.41 -12.25
C GLY A 7 -23.77 21.07 -10.77
N LYS A 8 -24.03 22.09 -9.97
CA LYS A 8 -24.28 21.93 -8.52
C LYS A 8 -25.57 21.18 -8.22
N PRO A 9 -25.65 20.51 -7.07
CA PRO A 9 -26.92 20.01 -6.55
C PRO A 9 -27.95 21.13 -6.39
N ARG A 10 -29.22 20.76 -6.39
CA ARG A 10 -30.33 21.71 -6.09
C ARG A 10 -30.20 22.17 -4.64
N GLU A 11 -30.44 23.46 -4.39
CA GLU A 11 -30.32 24.05 -3.03
C GLU A 11 -31.38 23.57 -2.05
N GLN A 12 -32.57 23.21 -2.57
CA GLN A 12 -33.67 22.67 -1.74
C GLN A 12 -34.31 21.46 -2.43
N GLY A 13 -34.32 20.33 -1.76
CA GLY A 13 -34.84 19.03 -2.28
C GLY A 13 -33.80 18.28 -3.10
N ASP A 14 -34.21 17.14 -3.63
CA ASP A 14 -33.34 16.28 -4.42
C ASP A 14 -33.14 16.82 -5.84
N GLY A 15 -32.05 16.41 -6.47
CA GLY A 15 -31.73 16.69 -7.87
C GLY A 15 -30.44 17.44 -8.10
N GLN A 16 -30.05 17.48 -9.36
CA GLN A 16 -28.80 18.11 -9.82
C GLN A 16 -29.00 18.75 -11.18
N TYR A 17 -28.34 19.87 -11.40
CA TYR A 17 -28.35 20.53 -12.71
C TYR A 17 -27.35 19.87 -13.64
N ILE A 18 -27.77 19.61 -14.87
CA ILE A 18 -26.94 19.08 -15.94
C ILE A 18 -27.12 19.94 -17.21
N ARG A 19 -26.12 19.95 -18.08
CA ARG A 19 -26.19 20.61 -19.38
C ARG A 19 -25.37 19.83 -20.40
N PHE A 20 -25.88 19.68 -21.61
CA PHE A 20 -25.07 19.13 -22.70
C PHE A 20 -24.01 20.15 -23.14
N PHE A 21 -22.83 19.66 -23.47
CA PHE A 21 -21.74 20.52 -23.94
C PHE A 21 -22.17 21.20 -25.24
N GLY A 22 -21.97 22.51 -25.30
CA GLY A 22 -22.36 23.33 -26.46
C GLY A 22 -23.83 23.83 -26.47
N GLU A 23 -24.66 23.38 -25.50
CA GLU A 23 -26.03 23.87 -25.34
C GLU A 23 -26.12 24.91 -24.22
N GLU A 24 -27.04 25.88 -24.36
CA GLU A 24 -27.26 26.88 -23.30
C GLU A 24 -28.29 26.40 -22.25
N THR A 25 -29.13 25.40 -22.59
CA THR A 25 -30.19 24.92 -21.74
C THR A 25 -29.66 23.97 -20.66
N ALA A 26 -29.93 24.29 -19.39
CA ALA A 26 -29.67 23.43 -18.28
C ALA A 26 -30.94 22.65 -17.88
N PHE A 27 -30.79 21.40 -17.52
CA PHE A 27 -31.84 20.51 -17.06
C PHE A 27 -31.66 20.20 -15.59
N LEU A 28 -32.76 20.06 -14.85
CA LEU A 28 -32.77 19.53 -13.50
C LEU A 28 -33.14 18.05 -13.55
N ILE A 29 -32.23 17.19 -13.16
CA ILE A 29 -32.52 15.74 -12.99
C ILE A 29 -32.96 15.47 -11.56
N ALA A 30 -33.78 14.45 -11.36
CA ALA A 30 -34.41 14.13 -10.07
C ALA A 30 -33.40 13.58 -9.03
N GLU A 31 -32.32 12.95 -9.49
CA GLU A 31 -31.30 12.33 -8.65
C GLU A 31 -29.95 13.02 -8.84
N GLN A 32 -29.12 12.96 -7.81
CA GLN A 32 -27.72 13.37 -7.94
C GLN A 32 -26.93 12.25 -8.62
N LEU A 33 -26.14 12.59 -9.62
CA LEU A 33 -25.23 11.63 -10.23
C LEU A 33 -24.05 11.38 -9.26
N PRO A 34 -23.87 10.13 -8.83
CA PRO A 34 -22.76 9.78 -7.94
C PRO A 34 -21.44 9.83 -8.72
N LEU A 35 -20.89 11.02 -8.88
CA LEU A 35 -19.62 11.21 -9.56
C LEU A 35 -18.50 11.20 -8.52
N GLU A 36 -17.62 10.28 -8.71
CA GLU A 36 -16.35 10.32 -8.02
C GLU A 36 -15.49 11.44 -8.61
N THR A 37 -15.12 12.42 -7.79
CA THR A 37 -14.32 13.57 -8.21
C THR A 37 -12.86 13.48 -7.80
N SER A 38 -12.50 12.51 -6.96
CA SER A 38 -11.12 12.26 -6.58
C SER A 38 -10.41 11.37 -7.61
N GLU A 39 -9.17 11.66 -7.92
CA GLU A 39 -8.36 10.83 -8.82
C GLU A 39 -8.28 9.38 -8.31
N ALA A 40 -8.13 9.20 -6.99
CA ALA A 40 -8.08 7.89 -6.36
C ALA A 40 -9.40 7.11 -6.47
N GLY A 41 -10.53 7.79 -6.61
CA GLY A 41 -11.84 7.15 -6.76
C GLY A 41 -12.04 6.44 -8.10
N TRP A 42 -11.35 6.88 -9.14
CA TRP A 42 -11.36 6.26 -10.47
C TRP A 42 -10.35 5.13 -10.63
N MET A 43 -9.49 4.94 -9.64
CA MET A 43 -8.45 3.91 -9.67
C MET A 43 -8.88 2.67 -8.89
N GLN A 44 -8.39 1.52 -9.32
CA GLN A 44 -8.47 0.31 -8.52
C GLN A 44 -7.61 0.48 -7.28
N LYS A 45 -8.22 0.66 -6.10
CA LYS A 45 -7.54 0.98 -4.84
C LYS A 45 -6.65 -0.13 -4.28
N ASN A 46 -6.75 -1.33 -4.80
CA ASN A 46 -5.88 -2.42 -4.41
C ASN A 46 -4.53 -2.25 -5.09
N LEU A 47 -3.51 -2.00 -4.30
CA LEU A 47 -2.15 -2.15 -4.79
C LEU A 47 -1.88 -3.63 -5.03
N PHE A 48 -1.01 -3.91 -5.98
CA PHE A 48 -0.62 -5.29 -6.20
C PHE A 48 0.02 -5.86 -4.93
N THR A 49 -0.34 -7.08 -4.64
CA THR A 49 0.10 -7.81 -3.47
C THR A 49 0.80 -9.09 -3.94
N LEU A 50 1.39 -9.80 -3.00
CA LEU A 50 1.93 -11.13 -3.29
C LEU A 50 0.81 -12.17 -3.50
N GLY A 51 -0.46 -11.75 -3.45
CA GLY A 51 -1.63 -12.61 -3.64
C GLY A 51 -1.71 -13.71 -2.57
N ASP A 52 -2.09 -14.91 -3.01
CA ASP A 52 -2.21 -16.08 -2.13
C ASP A 52 -0.85 -16.76 -1.85
N ALA A 53 0.24 -16.27 -2.46
CA ALA A 53 1.56 -16.80 -2.19
C ALA A 53 1.97 -16.54 -0.74
N SER A 54 2.47 -17.57 -0.06
CA SER A 54 2.91 -17.43 1.33
C SER A 54 4.21 -16.63 1.40
N ILE A 55 4.26 -15.63 2.27
CA ILE A 55 5.48 -14.89 2.57
C ILE A 55 6.41 -15.83 3.35
N GLN A 56 7.62 -16.01 2.82
CA GLN A 56 8.65 -16.87 3.46
C GLN A 56 9.71 -16.05 4.17
N VAL A 57 10.02 -14.87 3.67
CA VAL A 57 11.02 -13.98 4.26
C VAL A 57 10.46 -12.58 4.33
N LEU A 58 10.60 -11.94 5.49
CA LEU A 58 10.25 -10.54 5.70
C LEU A 58 11.47 -9.82 6.29
N LYS A 59 12.07 -8.96 5.49
CA LYS A 59 13.20 -8.12 5.87
C LYS A 59 12.72 -6.70 6.11
N VAL A 60 13.10 -6.10 7.23
CA VAL A 60 12.78 -4.71 7.56
C VAL A 60 14.05 -3.98 7.94
N GLU A 61 14.23 -2.79 7.35
CA GLU A 61 15.28 -1.85 7.69
C GLU A 61 14.62 -0.55 8.18
N THR A 62 14.96 -0.15 9.40
CA THR A 62 14.42 1.06 10.02
C THR A 62 15.19 2.31 9.60
N PRO A 63 14.63 3.52 9.78
CA PRO A 63 15.35 4.78 9.52
C PRO A 63 16.67 4.92 10.30
N GLY A 64 16.78 4.25 11.45
CA GLY A 64 18.00 4.21 12.26
C GLY A 64 19.06 3.21 11.76
N GLY A 65 18.83 2.57 10.61
CA GLY A 65 19.76 1.58 10.04
C GLY A 65 19.71 0.22 10.75
N ILE A 66 18.74 -0.03 11.63
CA ILE A 66 18.55 -1.33 12.27
C ILE A 66 17.81 -2.23 11.28
N GLU A 67 18.42 -3.37 11.01
CA GLU A 67 17.85 -4.37 10.12
C GLU A 67 17.50 -5.63 10.91
N TYR A 68 16.35 -6.23 10.58
CA TYR A 68 16.00 -7.56 11.05
C TYR A 68 15.30 -8.36 9.96
N THR A 69 15.43 -9.69 10.04
CA THR A 69 14.82 -10.61 9.07
C THR A 69 14.01 -11.66 9.81
N LEU A 70 12.78 -11.83 9.38
CA LEU A 70 11.85 -12.86 9.82
C LEU A 70 11.77 -13.94 8.74
N GLU A 71 11.91 -15.19 9.12
CA GLU A 71 11.80 -16.34 8.23
C GLU A 71 10.59 -17.19 8.63
N HIS A 72 9.79 -17.59 7.65
CA HIS A 72 8.64 -18.45 7.84
C HIS A 72 8.97 -19.88 7.43
N ASN A 73 8.79 -20.82 8.36
CA ASN A 73 8.88 -22.23 8.08
C ASN A 73 7.49 -22.88 8.28
N ALA A 74 6.84 -23.24 7.19
CA ALA A 74 5.50 -23.83 7.23
C ALA A 74 5.43 -25.20 7.95
N GLU A 75 6.56 -25.92 8.03
CA GLU A 75 6.65 -27.26 8.63
C GLU A 75 6.96 -27.22 10.13
N ALA A 76 7.39 -26.05 10.65
CA ALA A 76 7.74 -25.91 12.06
C ALA A 76 6.52 -25.58 12.94
N THR A 77 6.58 -25.99 14.21
CA THR A 77 5.57 -25.65 15.23
C THR A 77 5.52 -24.12 15.43
N ASP A 78 6.69 -23.48 15.48
CA ASP A 78 6.85 -22.03 15.50
C ASP A 78 7.12 -21.57 14.07
N LYS A 79 6.05 -21.17 13.37
CA LYS A 79 6.07 -20.84 11.96
C LYS A 79 7.01 -19.69 11.60
N TRP A 80 7.26 -18.76 12.51
CA TRP A 80 8.12 -17.60 12.31
C TRP A 80 9.28 -17.58 13.28
N LYS A 81 10.45 -17.17 12.81
CA LYS A 81 11.64 -16.93 13.63
C LYS A 81 12.40 -15.70 13.13
N LEU A 82 13.11 -15.03 14.01
CA LEU A 82 14.15 -14.05 13.62
C LEU A 82 15.39 -14.81 13.18
N SER A 83 16.05 -14.35 12.10
CA SER A 83 17.28 -14.98 11.60
C SER A 83 18.43 -14.94 12.62
N ASP A 84 18.42 -13.91 13.51
CA ASP A 84 19.39 -13.70 14.59
C ASP A 84 18.84 -13.98 15.98
N GLN A 85 17.75 -14.77 16.08
CA GLN A 85 17.04 -15.04 17.34
C GLN A 85 17.94 -15.77 18.35
N GLN A 86 18.04 -15.21 19.54
CA GLN A 86 18.74 -15.83 20.64
C GLN A 86 17.84 -16.84 21.37
N ALA A 87 18.44 -17.86 22.00
CA ALA A 87 17.71 -18.96 22.65
C ALA A 87 16.72 -18.51 23.76
N VAL A 88 16.92 -17.34 24.35
CA VAL A 88 16.08 -16.79 25.41
C VAL A 88 14.99 -15.84 24.91
N GLU A 89 15.01 -15.47 23.65
CA GLU A 89 14.04 -14.56 23.02
C GLU A 89 12.80 -15.33 22.57
N GLN A 90 11.64 -14.80 22.90
CA GLN A 90 10.35 -15.30 22.40
C GLN A 90 9.75 -14.28 21.45
N LEU A 91 9.35 -14.72 20.28
CA LEU A 91 8.80 -13.86 19.24
C LEU A 91 7.30 -13.65 19.47
N ASN A 92 6.84 -12.42 19.38
CA ASN A 92 5.43 -12.08 19.35
C ASN A 92 4.81 -12.47 17.99
N ILE A 93 4.39 -13.72 17.88
CA ILE A 93 3.84 -14.30 16.65
C ILE A 93 2.63 -13.51 16.14
N SER A 94 1.78 -13.00 17.04
CA SER A 94 0.61 -12.21 16.64
C SER A 94 0.98 -10.95 15.89
N LEU A 95 2.04 -10.25 16.30
CA LEU A 95 2.54 -9.06 15.63
C LEU A 95 3.13 -9.40 14.26
N VAL A 96 3.92 -10.47 14.17
CA VAL A 96 4.50 -10.93 12.90
C VAL A 96 3.41 -11.33 11.89
N GLU A 97 2.38 -12.00 12.33
CA GLU A 97 1.20 -12.35 11.52
C GLU A 97 0.43 -11.10 11.04
N GLN A 98 0.37 -10.05 11.86
CA GLN A 98 -0.20 -8.76 11.44
C GLN A 98 0.65 -8.10 10.34
N MET A 99 1.99 -8.13 10.46
CA MET A 99 2.91 -7.64 9.42
C MET A 99 2.68 -8.38 8.10
N ALA A 100 2.64 -9.70 8.13
CA ALA A 100 2.41 -10.52 6.94
C ALA A 100 1.04 -10.24 6.30
N ARG A 101 0.00 -10.05 7.11
CA ARG A 101 -1.35 -9.70 6.62
C ARG A 101 -1.39 -8.31 5.99
N ALA A 102 -0.75 -7.32 6.59
CA ALA A 102 -0.69 -5.97 6.04
C ALA A 102 -0.13 -5.97 4.61
N LEU A 103 0.87 -6.81 4.33
CA LEU A 103 1.52 -6.92 3.01
C LEU A 103 0.68 -7.65 1.95
N ARG A 104 -0.36 -8.38 2.34
CA ARG A 104 -1.23 -9.12 1.41
C ARG A 104 -2.34 -8.27 0.81
N SER A 105 -2.73 -7.18 1.46
CA SER A 105 -3.86 -6.36 1.00
C SER A 105 -3.62 -4.87 1.28
N LEU A 106 -2.68 -4.29 0.54
CA LEU A 106 -2.42 -2.87 0.60
C LEU A 106 -3.49 -2.13 -0.23
N LYS A 107 -4.18 -1.21 0.43
CA LYS A 107 -5.13 -0.29 -0.23
C LYS A 107 -4.65 1.13 0.00
N PHE A 108 -4.73 1.93 -1.04
CA PHE A 108 -4.40 3.35 -0.93
C PHE A 108 -5.66 4.22 -0.94
N ASP A 109 -5.56 5.35 -0.27
CA ASP A 109 -6.65 6.34 -0.19
C ASP A 109 -6.41 7.52 -1.14
N ALA A 110 -5.13 7.87 -1.35
CA ALA A 110 -4.72 8.95 -2.25
C ALA A 110 -3.37 8.61 -2.92
N LEU A 111 -3.06 9.34 -3.97
CA LEU A 111 -1.77 9.24 -4.66
C LEU A 111 -1.21 10.63 -4.93
N LYS A 112 0.11 10.71 -5.04
CA LYS A 112 0.86 11.89 -5.45
C LYS A 112 1.99 11.47 -6.39
N SER A 113 2.54 12.42 -7.13
CA SER A 113 3.74 12.17 -7.93
C SER A 113 4.92 11.80 -7.02
N VAL A 114 5.76 10.88 -7.47
CA VAL A 114 7.04 10.55 -6.80
C VAL A 114 7.96 11.76 -6.67
N LYS A 115 7.75 12.82 -7.48
CA LYS A 115 8.49 14.09 -7.44
C LYS A 115 8.01 15.03 -6.33
N THR A 116 6.95 14.69 -5.59
CA THR A 116 6.50 15.49 -4.43
C THR A 116 7.62 15.58 -3.40
N PRO A 117 7.91 16.77 -2.85
CA PRO A 117 8.95 16.96 -1.85
C PRO A 117 8.77 15.99 -0.66
N PRO A 118 9.83 15.32 -0.23
CA PRO A 118 9.75 14.31 0.85
C PRO A 118 9.15 14.85 2.15
N GLU A 119 9.39 16.12 2.49
CA GLU A 119 8.85 16.79 3.67
C GLU A 119 7.33 16.93 3.66
N GLU A 120 6.71 17.06 2.48
CA GLU A 120 5.25 17.18 2.36
C GLU A 120 4.51 15.86 2.59
N VAL A 121 5.24 14.75 2.51
CA VAL A 121 4.70 13.40 2.54
C VAL A 121 5.37 12.51 3.60
N GLY A 122 6.13 13.12 4.52
CA GLY A 122 6.75 12.43 5.64
C GLY A 122 7.82 11.40 5.25
N ARG A 123 8.48 11.58 4.10
CA ARG A 123 9.45 10.62 3.54
C ARG A 123 10.91 11.07 3.62
N ASN A 124 11.23 12.01 4.50
CA ASN A 124 12.64 12.38 4.78
C ASN A 124 13.43 11.20 5.32
N GLU A 125 12.79 10.36 6.12
CA GLU A 125 13.27 9.09 6.59
C GLU A 125 12.27 8.00 6.20
N VAL A 126 12.76 6.80 5.89
CA VAL A 126 11.92 5.72 5.42
C VAL A 126 12.27 4.38 6.07
N PHE A 127 11.25 3.58 6.32
CA PHE A 127 11.39 2.15 6.53
C PHE A 127 11.48 1.45 5.17
N GLN A 128 12.40 0.49 5.04
CA GLN A 128 12.45 -0.39 3.87
C GLN A 128 11.94 -1.77 4.27
N VAL A 129 10.88 -2.22 3.62
CA VAL A 129 10.29 -3.53 3.88
C VAL A 129 10.40 -4.37 2.60
N THR A 130 10.98 -5.56 2.72
CA THR A 130 11.05 -6.53 1.62
C THR A 130 10.38 -7.83 2.06
N ALA A 131 9.32 -8.21 1.36
CA ALA A 131 8.64 -9.47 1.57
C ALA A 131 8.89 -10.40 0.38
N THR A 132 9.48 -11.57 0.63
CA THR A 132 9.73 -12.59 -0.39
C THR A 132 8.73 -13.72 -0.24
N ALA A 133 8.06 -14.05 -1.32
CA ALA A 133 7.05 -15.10 -1.38
C ALA A 133 7.63 -16.43 -1.86
N SER A 134 6.88 -17.51 -1.63
CA SER A 134 7.25 -18.89 -1.98
C SER A 134 7.39 -19.12 -3.49
N ASP A 135 6.81 -18.25 -4.32
CA ASP A 135 6.89 -18.32 -5.79
C ASP A 135 8.07 -17.52 -6.37
N GLY A 136 8.94 -16.98 -5.52
CA GLY A 136 10.14 -16.22 -5.91
C GLY A 136 9.91 -14.74 -6.17
N ARG A 137 8.67 -14.24 -6.03
CA ARG A 137 8.40 -12.81 -6.08
C ARG A 137 8.81 -12.13 -4.78
N SER A 138 9.30 -10.92 -4.89
CA SER A 138 9.59 -10.06 -3.74
C SER A 138 8.90 -8.71 -3.90
N LEU A 139 8.17 -8.29 -2.89
CA LEU A 139 7.56 -6.97 -2.79
C LEU A 139 8.49 -6.08 -1.96
N LYS A 140 8.99 -5.01 -2.55
CA LYS A 140 9.79 -3.98 -1.87
C LYS A 140 8.92 -2.76 -1.64
N ILE A 141 8.87 -2.29 -0.40
CA ILE A 141 8.08 -1.12 0.00
C ILE A 141 9.00 -0.16 0.74
N SER A 142 8.95 1.12 0.35
CA SER A 142 9.58 2.21 1.09
C SER A 142 8.47 3.04 1.74
N ILE A 143 8.42 3.06 3.07
CA ILE A 143 7.37 3.69 3.87
C ILE A 143 7.94 4.93 4.53
N GLY A 144 7.33 6.11 4.31
CA GLY A 144 7.69 7.33 5.02
C GLY A 144 7.54 7.16 6.52
N ALA A 145 8.59 7.49 7.28
CA ALA A 145 8.62 7.29 8.74
C ALA A 145 7.67 8.24 9.47
N THR A 146 7.42 9.42 8.91
CA THR A 146 6.53 10.42 9.52
C THR A 146 5.11 10.29 8.98
N GLU A 147 4.16 10.18 9.90
CA GLU A 147 2.73 10.19 9.60
C GLU A 147 2.27 11.60 9.18
N VAL A 148 1.50 11.68 8.11
CA VAL A 148 0.89 12.92 7.61
C VAL A 148 -0.61 12.68 7.45
N ALA A 149 -1.45 13.40 8.21
CA ALA A 149 -2.91 13.30 8.17
C ALA A 149 -3.42 11.85 8.35
N GLU A 150 -2.93 11.15 9.37
CA GLU A 150 -3.26 9.76 9.69
C GLU A 150 -2.89 8.73 8.60
N GLN A 151 -1.95 9.09 7.74
CA GLN A 151 -1.48 8.28 6.63
C GLN A 151 0.04 8.24 6.57
N HIS A 152 0.58 7.15 6.06
CA HIS A 152 1.96 7.04 5.61
C HIS A 152 2.01 6.97 4.09
N TRP A 153 2.96 7.68 3.51
CA TRP A 153 3.19 7.66 2.07
C TRP A 153 4.23 6.60 1.72
N ILE A 154 3.87 5.74 0.78
CA ILE A 154 4.72 4.63 0.36
C ILE A 154 5.06 4.70 -1.13
N SER A 155 6.20 4.14 -1.49
CA SER A 155 6.46 3.65 -2.84
C SER A 155 6.68 2.15 -2.79
N LEU A 156 6.40 1.47 -3.89
CA LEU A 156 6.51 0.01 -3.93
C LEU A 156 6.99 -0.47 -5.30
N ALA A 157 7.65 -1.61 -5.31
CA ALA A 157 8.09 -2.30 -6.52
C ALA A 157 8.02 -3.82 -6.29
N LEU A 158 7.67 -4.56 -7.34
CA LEU A 158 7.83 -6.01 -7.39
C LEU A 158 9.15 -6.38 -8.05
N VAL A 159 9.76 -7.44 -7.55
CA VAL A 159 10.97 -8.04 -8.14
C VAL A 159 10.74 -9.54 -8.23
N SER A 160 11.17 -10.15 -9.32
CA SER A 160 11.23 -11.60 -9.46
C SER A 160 12.68 -12.08 -9.38
N ASN A 161 12.90 -13.15 -8.66
CA ASN A 161 14.20 -13.83 -8.58
C ASN A 161 14.21 -15.11 -9.46
N GLY A 162 13.16 -15.33 -10.27
CA GLY A 162 12.99 -16.50 -11.10
C GLY A 162 13.13 -16.23 -12.61
N ASP A 163 13.35 -17.30 -13.37
CA ASP A 163 13.51 -17.27 -14.85
C ASP A 163 12.17 -17.29 -15.63
N ASN A 164 11.04 -17.12 -14.93
CA ASN A 164 9.72 -17.13 -15.56
C ASN A 164 9.48 -15.83 -16.34
N GLN A 165 9.63 -15.89 -17.66
CA GLN A 165 9.50 -14.72 -18.54
C GLN A 165 8.13 -14.05 -18.46
N THR A 166 7.04 -14.82 -18.37
CA THR A 166 5.68 -14.26 -18.28
C THR A 166 5.53 -13.45 -16.98
N MET A 167 5.94 -14.02 -15.85
CA MET A 167 5.93 -13.32 -14.56
C MET A 167 6.80 -12.06 -14.60
N ASN A 168 7.98 -12.12 -15.20
CA ASN A 168 8.87 -10.96 -15.27
C ASN A 168 8.27 -9.83 -16.12
N GLN A 169 7.58 -10.14 -17.23
CA GLN A 169 6.87 -9.15 -18.05
C GLN A 169 5.69 -8.51 -17.30
N GLU A 170 4.91 -9.30 -16.57
CA GLU A 170 3.82 -8.77 -15.74
C GLU A 170 4.33 -7.84 -14.65
N ILE A 171 5.42 -8.21 -13.97
CA ILE A 171 6.06 -7.39 -12.95
C ILE A 171 6.58 -6.07 -13.54
N GLU A 172 7.20 -6.12 -14.71
CA GLU A 172 7.70 -4.92 -15.38
C GLU A 172 6.57 -3.95 -15.71
N LEU A 173 5.45 -4.44 -16.25
CA LEU A 173 4.27 -3.62 -16.53
C LEU A 173 3.68 -2.99 -15.26
N LEU A 174 3.58 -3.74 -14.18
CA LEU A 174 3.09 -3.24 -12.90
C LEU A 174 4.02 -2.17 -12.33
N ASN A 175 5.33 -2.38 -12.37
CA ASN A 175 6.31 -1.41 -11.89
C ASN A 175 6.26 -0.12 -12.71
N GLN A 176 6.15 -0.18 -14.04
CA GLN A 176 6.01 0.99 -14.91
C GLN A 176 4.77 1.83 -14.55
N GLN A 177 3.68 1.21 -14.11
CA GLN A 177 2.46 1.91 -13.70
C GLN A 177 2.60 2.58 -12.32
N THR A 178 3.38 2.02 -11.42
CA THR A 178 3.51 2.48 -10.04
C THR A 178 4.70 3.39 -9.79
N GLU A 179 5.77 3.25 -10.55
CA GLU A 179 7.02 4.03 -10.40
C GLU A 179 6.83 5.55 -10.36
N PRO A 180 5.92 6.17 -11.16
CA PRO A 180 5.70 7.61 -11.12
C PRO A 180 4.99 8.12 -9.87
N TRP A 181 4.51 7.21 -9.00
CA TRP A 181 3.58 7.54 -7.93
C TRP A 181 4.08 7.14 -6.55
N ILE A 182 3.59 7.87 -5.56
CA ILE A 182 3.59 7.48 -4.16
C ILE A 182 2.13 7.41 -3.68
N PHE A 183 1.87 6.49 -2.76
CA PHE A 183 0.53 6.12 -2.34
C PHE A 183 0.34 6.40 -0.86
N ALA A 184 -0.77 7.04 -0.50
CA ALA A 184 -1.15 7.24 0.89
C ALA A 184 -1.87 5.99 1.41
N ILE A 185 -1.37 5.42 2.49
CA ILE A 185 -1.94 4.26 3.18
C ILE A 185 -2.31 4.68 4.60
N SER A 186 -3.48 4.26 5.09
CA SER A 186 -3.87 4.49 6.47
C SER A 186 -2.80 4.00 7.44
N ALA A 187 -2.41 4.83 8.42
CA ALA A 187 -1.41 4.49 9.43
C ALA A 187 -1.79 3.21 10.18
N TYR A 188 -3.08 3.01 10.46
CA TYR A 188 -3.60 1.81 11.10
C TYR A 188 -3.26 0.52 10.30
N SER A 189 -3.33 0.57 8.98
CA SER A 189 -3.13 -0.60 8.12
C SER A 189 -1.70 -1.10 8.09
N ILE A 190 -0.72 -0.22 8.33
CA ILE A 190 0.71 -0.55 8.22
C ILE A 190 1.51 -0.35 9.50
N GLN A 191 0.86 0.03 10.60
CA GLN A 191 1.55 0.28 11.89
C GLN A 191 2.42 -0.89 12.37
N ALA A 192 2.04 -2.13 12.04
CA ALA A 192 2.82 -3.31 12.39
C ALA A 192 4.17 -3.34 11.66
N LEU A 193 4.24 -2.82 10.41
CA LEU A 193 5.47 -2.78 9.59
C LEU A 193 6.48 -1.73 10.07
N LEU A 194 6.04 -0.78 10.92
CA LEU A 194 6.87 0.32 11.44
C LEU A 194 7.48 -0.01 12.81
N LYS A 195 7.47 -1.27 13.21
CA LYS A 195 7.98 -1.70 14.52
C LYS A 195 9.47 -2.05 14.46
N ASP A 196 10.18 -1.63 15.49
CA ASP A 196 11.56 -2.03 15.71
C ASP A 196 11.66 -3.50 16.14
N ARG A 197 12.85 -4.10 15.99
CA ARG A 197 13.13 -5.47 16.42
C ARG A 197 12.72 -5.76 17.87
N SER A 198 12.94 -4.82 18.77
CA SER A 198 12.59 -4.98 20.19
C SER A 198 11.08 -5.16 20.43
N ALA A 199 10.23 -4.56 19.61
CA ALA A 199 8.78 -4.71 19.71
C ALA A 199 8.28 -6.08 19.22
N LEU A 200 9.11 -6.80 18.45
CA LEU A 200 8.79 -8.15 17.98
C LEU A 200 8.98 -9.22 19.06
N LEU A 201 9.61 -8.88 20.17
CA LEU A 201 9.88 -9.82 21.25
C LEU A 201 8.80 -9.70 22.33
N GLU A 202 8.43 -10.84 22.94
CA GLU A 202 7.52 -10.83 24.08
C GLU A 202 8.20 -10.13 25.27
N GLN A 203 7.49 -9.18 25.87
CA GLN A 203 7.95 -8.54 27.10
C GLN A 203 7.70 -9.53 28.25
N LYS A 204 8.77 -9.87 28.97
CA LYS A 204 8.70 -10.71 30.19
C LYS A 204 8.12 -9.92 31.36
#